data_9f4026d506aca8aa366498cf3d4f1946
#
_entry.id   9f4026d506aca8aa366498cf3d4f1946
#
_cell.length_a   1.000
_cell.length_b   1.000
_cell.length_c   1.000
_cell.angle_alpha   90.00
_cell.angle_beta   90.00
_cell.angle_gamma   90.00
#
_symmetry.space_group_name_H-M   'P 1'
#
loop_
_entity.id
_entity.type
_entity.pdbx_description
1 polymer ?
#
loop_
_entity_poly.entity_id
_entity_poly.type
_entity_poly.pdbx_seq_one_letter_code
_entity_poly.pdbx_strand_id
1 'polypeptide(L)'
;MNSILKNSVMAFALMFTSLGAFAGVQVGVSSDNYFRGHNISDGVGYHVFASHNLDNGLWGGVKLMSMDGDADHFMASMIGYDYNLSDKIEIGVGYADYSFQGGDGDGWNEMMMSVSYDGLGSLRYRKGLDDAGDMWSFSTGLLKYVDLSYGDWDDGGSYFQISKSWDMMGGSVKVGYIDHEDNDDDFADKLTDFDNFFVGYSYNF
;
A
#
# COMPACT_ATOMS: atom_id res chain seq x y z
N MET A 1 2.24 -23.97 5.22
CA MET A 1 3.00 -22.70 5.39
C MET A 1 4.45 -22.98 4.97
N ASN A 2 4.83 -22.52 3.79
CA ASN A 2 6.11 -22.83 3.17
C ASN A 2 7.28 -22.36 4.04
N SER A 3 8.36 -23.16 4.11
CA SER A 3 9.58 -22.87 4.88
C SER A 3 10.26 -21.56 4.46
N ILE A 4 10.08 -21.16 3.20
CA ILE A 4 10.60 -19.91 2.64
C ILE A 4 9.90 -18.71 3.31
N LEU A 5 8.60 -18.72 3.47
CA LEU A 5 7.83 -17.63 4.09
C LEU A 5 8.21 -17.44 5.57
N LYS A 6 8.38 -18.54 6.31
CA LYS A 6 8.86 -18.49 7.71
C LYS A 6 10.26 -17.87 7.82
N ASN A 7 11.12 -18.20 6.88
CA ASN A 7 12.50 -17.70 6.87
C ASN A 7 12.58 -16.23 6.46
N SER A 8 11.72 -15.78 5.52
CA SER A 8 11.65 -14.39 5.09
C SER A 8 11.09 -13.49 6.19
N VAL A 9 9.98 -13.86 6.83
CA VAL A 9 9.40 -13.12 7.96
C VAL A 9 10.37 -13.10 9.15
N MET A 10 11.04 -14.20 9.42
CA MET A 10 12.01 -14.29 10.54
C MET A 10 13.29 -13.51 10.23
N ALA A 11 13.78 -13.53 8.99
CA ALA A 11 14.92 -12.71 8.58
C ALA A 11 14.59 -11.23 8.60
N PHE A 12 13.37 -10.85 8.20
CA PHE A 12 12.88 -9.48 8.25
C PHE A 12 12.73 -9.00 9.70
N ALA A 13 12.10 -9.81 10.57
CA ALA A 13 11.97 -9.50 11.99
C ALA A 13 13.35 -9.39 12.69
N LEU A 14 14.32 -10.22 12.31
CA LEU A 14 15.69 -10.16 12.84
C LEU A 14 16.46 -8.92 12.35
N MET A 15 16.24 -8.46 11.11
CA MET A 15 16.81 -7.19 10.65
C MET A 15 16.29 -6.01 11.45
N PHE A 16 15.01 -5.97 11.77
CA PHE A 16 14.43 -4.88 12.56
C PHE A 16 14.85 -4.91 14.03
N THR A 17 15.02 -6.07 14.65
CA THR A 17 15.47 -6.18 16.03
C THR A 17 16.94 -5.82 16.25
N SER A 18 17.77 -5.96 15.20
CA SER A 18 19.21 -5.61 15.27
C SER A 18 19.49 -4.13 15.04
N LEU A 19 18.57 -3.36 14.49
CA LEU A 19 18.75 -1.95 14.13
C LEU A 19 18.25 -0.95 15.17
N GLY A 20 17.72 -1.41 16.30
CA GLY A 20 17.59 -0.62 17.54
C GLY A 20 16.63 0.59 17.52
N ALA A 21 15.89 0.83 16.45
CA ALA A 21 14.88 1.90 16.44
C ALA A 21 13.78 1.56 15.42
N PHE A 22 12.56 1.30 15.89
CA PHE A 22 11.38 1.33 15.04
C PHE A 22 11.13 2.79 14.65
N ALA A 23 11.24 3.11 13.38
CA ALA A 23 11.03 4.47 12.90
C ALA A 23 9.55 4.86 12.86
N GLY A 24 8.63 3.91 12.85
CA GLY A 24 7.20 4.17 12.99
C GLY A 24 6.36 2.91 12.91
N VAL A 25 5.39 2.84 13.81
CA VAL A 25 4.29 1.88 13.74
C VAL A 25 3.00 2.69 13.62
N GLN A 26 2.24 2.43 12.58
CA GLN A 26 0.91 3.01 12.39
C GLN A 26 -0.12 1.91 12.57
N VAL A 27 -1.16 2.21 13.33
CA VAL A 27 -2.37 1.40 13.39
C VAL A 27 -3.55 2.23 12.95
N GLY A 28 -4.52 1.63 12.27
CA GLY A 28 -5.69 2.36 11.82
C GLY A 28 -6.90 1.47 11.63
N VAL A 29 -8.04 2.15 11.60
CA VAL A 29 -9.34 1.58 11.24
C VAL A 29 -9.98 2.45 10.18
N SER A 30 -10.75 1.85 9.29
CA SER A 30 -11.47 2.54 8.24
C SER A 30 -12.83 1.90 8.00
N SER A 31 -13.76 2.65 7.41
CA SER A 31 -15.04 2.08 6.97
C SER A 31 -14.83 0.92 6.00
N ASP A 32 -13.77 1.02 5.19
CA ASP A 32 -13.36 0.02 4.21
C ASP A 32 -11.85 0.05 4.04
N ASN A 33 -11.24 -1.10 3.77
CA ASN A 33 -9.84 -1.19 3.38
C ASN A 33 -9.72 -1.24 1.86
N TYR A 34 -8.96 -0.31 1.32
CA TYR A 34 -8.66 -0.28 -0.12
C TYR A 34 -7.22 -0.65 -0.39
N PHE A 35 -7.06 -1.52 -1.37
CA PHE A 35 -5.75 -1.86 -1.93
C PHE A 35 -5.81 -1.69 -3.45
N ARG A 36 -5.06 -0.72 -3.97
CA ARG A 36 -5.01 -0.39 -5.43
C ARG A 36 -6.37 -0.09 -6.04
N GLY A 37 -7.21 0.59 -5.32
CA GLY A 37 -8.57 0.86 -5.76
C GLY A 37 -9.58 -0.18 -5.32
N HIS A 38 -9.20 -1.43 -5.17
CA HIS A 38 -10.11 -2.51 -4.77
C HIS A 38 -10.49 -2.43 -3.30
N ASN A 39 -11.77 -2.58 -3.01
CA ASN A 39 -12.23 -2.79 -1.65
C ASN A 39 -11.94 -4.23 -1.24
N ILE A 40 -11.04 -4.41 -0.28
CA ILE A 40 -10.64 -5.73 0.22
C ILE A 40 -11.30 -6.11 1.54
N SER A 41 -12.16 -5.24 2.11
CA SER A 41 -12.98 -5.54 3.28
C SER A 41 -14.42 -5.13 3.01
N ASP A 42 -15.39 -5.96 3.40
CA ASP A 42 -16.82 -5.64 3.34
C ASP A 42 -17.22 -4.96 4.65
N GLY A 43 -16.95 -3.66 4.77
CA GLY A 43 -17.19 -2.86 5.96
C GLY A 43 -15.92 -2.52 6.74
N VAL A 44 -16.06 -2.37 8.05
CA VAL A 44 -14.98 -1.83 8.90
C VAL A 44 -13.74 -2.72 8.86
N GLY A 45 -12.67 -2.15 8.29
CA GLY A 45 -11.38 -2.77 8.22
C GLY A 45 -10.36 -2.15 9.19
N TYR A 46 -9.31 -2.90 9.50
CA TYR A 46 -8.15 -2.40 10.22
C TYR A 46 -6.86 -2.64 9.46
N HIS A 47 -5.86 -1.84 9.76
CA HIS A 47 -4.51 -2.04 9.24
C HIS A 47 -3.45 -1.75 10.29
N VAL A 48 -2.33 -2.43 10.13
CA VAL A 48 -1.10 -2.16 10.86
C VAL A 48 0.02 -1.99 9.84
N PHE A 49 0.79 -0.94 9.96
CA PHE A 49 1.97 -0.69 9.14
C PHE A 49 3.17 -0.39 10.03
N ALA A 50 4.22 -1.17 9.89
CA ALA A 50 5.50 -0.92 10.54
C ALA A 50 6.56 -0.66 9.48
N SER A 51 7.30 0.44 9.60
CA SER A 51 8.35 0.80 8.65
C SER A 51 9.59 1.35 9.34
N HIS A 52 10.70 1.24 8.64
CA HIS A 52 11.97 1.82 9.04
C HIS A 52 12.69 2.40 7.84
N ASN A 53 13.16 3.63 8.00
CA ASN A 53 13.97 4.33 7.02
C ASN A 53 15.34 4.59 7.62
N LEU A 54 16.39 4.27 6.86
CA LEU A 54 17.76 4.58 7.21
C LEU A 54 18.21 5.88 6.54
N ASP A 55 19.13 6.61 7.20
CA ASP A 55 19.65 7.88 6.68
C ASP A 55 20.32 7.78 5.30
N ASN A 56 20.73 6.56 4.90
CA ASN A 56 21.33 6.32 3.60
C ASN A 56 20.32 6.10 2.47
N GLY A 57 19.01 6.20 2.74
CA GLY A 57 17.94 6.00 1.77
C GLY A 57 17.38 4.58 1.71
N LEU A 58 17.99 3.60 2.38
CA LEU A 58 17.40 2.25 2.49
C LEU A 58 16.17 2.29 3.40
N TRP A 59 15.08 1.64 2.97
CA TRP A 59 13.88 1.52 3.77
C TRP A 59 13.28 0.11 3.68
N GLY A 60 12.45 -0.22 4.64
CA GLY A 60 11.67 -1.43 4.64
C GLY A 60 10.40 -1.30 5.46
N GLY A 61 9.41 -2.15 5.20
CA GLY A 61 8.14 -2.11 5.92
C GLY A 61 7.33 -3.38 5.77
N VAL A 62 6.42 -3.57 6.71
CA VAL A 62 5.40 -4.63 6.66
C VAL A 62 4.04 -3.98 6.90
N LYS A 63 3.09 -4.29 6.05
CA LYS A 63 1.69 -3.87 6.17
C LYS A 63 0.81 -5.10 6.32
N LEU A 64 -0.09 -5.05 7.29
CA LEU A 64 -1.16 -6.01 7.48
C LEU A 64 -2.49 -5.29 7.36
N MET A 65 -3.43 -5.85 6.61
CA MET A 65 -4.79 -5.33 6.46
C MET A 65 -5.79 -6.46 6.67
N SER A 66 -6.90 -6.17 7.34
CA SER A 66 -8.03 -7.12 7.36
C SER A 66 -8.64 -7.23 5.96
N MET A 67 -9.11 -8.42 5.66
CA MET A 67 -9.83 -8.73 4.43
C MET A 67 -11.14 -9.45 4.77
N ASP A 68 -12.06 -9.40 3.82
CA ASP A 68 -13.20 -10.30 3.77
C ASP A 68 -13.05 -11.31 2.63
N GLY A 69 -13.70 -12.46 2.77
CA GLY A 69 -13.64 -13.55 1.81
C GLY A 69 -12.89 -14.76 2.36
N ASP A 70 -12.13 -15.43 1.49
CA ASP A 70 -11.46 -16.70 1.83
C ASP A 70 -10.17 -16.50 2.65
N ALA A 71 -9.67 -15.28 2.76
CA ALA A 71 -8.50 -14.94 3.57
C ALA A 71 -8.86 -13.96 4.67
N ASP A 72 -8.29 -14.14 5.86
CA ASP A 72 -8.50 -13.24 7.00
C ASP A 72 -7.74 -11.93 6.87
N HIS A 73 -6.56 -11.98 6.25
CA HIS A 73 -5.65 -10.85 6.18
C HIS A 73 -4.84 -10.84 4.89
N PHE A 74 -4.56 -9.62 4.44
CA PHE A 74 -3.58 -9.31 3.41
C PHE A 74 -2.30 -8.77 4.05
N MET A 75 -1.16 -9.33 3.69
CA MET A 75 0.14 -8.88 4.18
C MET A 75 1.04 -8.47 3.02
N ALA A 76 1.68 -7.31 3.15
CA ALA A 76 2.71 -6.84 2.25
C ALA A 76 4.03 -6.65 3.01
N SER A 77 5.12 -7.26 2.52
CA SER A 77 6.48 -7.04 3.00
C SER A 77 7.28 -6.32 1.92
N MET A 78 7.90 -5.21 2.28
CA MET A 78 8.52 -4.31 1.31
C MET A 78 9.94 -3.93 1.75
N ILE A 79 10.82 -3.78 0.77
CA ILE A 79 12.16 -3.22 0.94
C ILE A 79 12.50 -2.34 -0.27
N GLY A 80 13.21 -1.25 -0.06
CA GLY A 80 13.58 -0.38 -1.16
C GLY A 80 14.69 0.59 -0.80
N TYR A 81 15.03 1.39 -1.78
CA TYR A 81 16.05 2.41 -1.69
C TYR A 81 15.58 3.66 -2.42
N ASP A 82 15.61 4.79 -1.72
CA ASP A 82 15.29 6.10 -2.25
C ASP A 82 16.56 6.93 -2.36
N TYR A 83 16.70 7.63 -3.48
CA TYR A 83 17.84 8.48 -3.79
C TYR A 83 17.38 9.87 -4.22
N ASN A 84 17.87 10.89 -3.52
CA ASN A 84 17.65 12.28 -3.88
C ASN A 84 18.57 12.65 -5.04
N LEU A 85 18.00 12.74 -6.25
CA LEU A 85 18.72 13.20 -7.45
C LEU A 85 19.02 14.70 -7.38
N SER A 86 18.14 15.45 -6.70
CA SER A 86 18.29 16.87 -6.40
C SER A 86 17.43 17.24 -5.20
N ASP A 87 17.46 18.50 -4.75
CA ASP A 87 16.61 19.00 -3.67
C ASP A 87 15.11 18.89 -3.95
N LYS A 88 14.74 18.62 -5.22
CA LYS A 88 13.33 18.53 -5.66
C LYS A 88 12.94 17.19 -6.25
N ILE A 89 13.91 16.36 -6.62
CA ILE A 89 13.65 15.11 -7.32
C ILE A 89 14.20 13.96 -6.48
N GLU A 90 13.31 13.06 -6.14
CA GLU A 90 13.65 11.78 -5.53
C GLU A 90 13.27 10.64 -6.49
N ILE A 91 14.13 9.65 -6.61
CA ILE A 91 13.87 8.41 -7.34
C ILE A 91 13.95 7.25 -6.37
N GLY A 92 13.07 6.27 -6.53
CA GLY A 92 13.00 5.09 -5.68
C GLY A 92 12.97 3.80 -6.48
N VAL A 93 13.56 2.75 -5.91
CA VAL A 93 13.42 1.37 -6.37
C VAL A 93 13.10 0.49 -5.18
N GLY A 94 12.33 -0.57 -5.40
CA GLY A 94 11.96 -1.46 -4.30
C GLY A 94 11.44 -2.80 -4.80
N TYR A 95 11.21 -3.66 -3.84
CA TYR A 95 10.60 -4.97 -4.01
C TYR A 95 9.51 -5.15 -2.97
N ALA A 96 8.41 -5.75 -3.37
CA ALA A 96 7.31 -6.10 -2.49
C ALA A 96 6.94 -7.57 -2.68
N ASP A 97 6.65 -8.22 -1.56
CA ASP A 97 6.09 -9.56 -1.46
C ASP A 97 4.72 -9.45 -0.80
N TYR A 98 3.71 -9.94 -1.48
CA TYR A 98 2.31 -9.93 -1.04
C TYR A 98 1.85 -11.35 -0.74
N SER A 99 1.10 -11.51 0.33
CA SER A 99 0.57 -12.81 0.73
C SER A 99 -0.77 -12.70 1.43
N PHE A 100 -1.59 -13.72 1.24
CA PHE A 100 -2.84 -13.90 1.94
C PHE A 100 -2.65 -14.82 3.15
N GLN A 101 -3.26 -14.48 4.27
CA GLN A 101 -3.19 -15.22 5.51
C GLN A 101 -4.57 -15.75 5.86
N GLY A 102 -4.66 -17.04 6.18
CA GLY A 102 -5.93 -17.69 6.55
C GLY A 102 -6.73 -18.26 5.36
N GLY A 103 -6.24 -18.14 4.13
CA GLY A 103 -6.88 -18.65 2.92
C GLY A 103 -5.92 -19.41 2.01
N ASP A 104 -6.45 -19.91 0.90
CA ASP A 104 -5.71 -20.69 -0.12
C ASP A 104 -5.15 -19.82 -1.26
N GLY A 105 -5.28 -18.49 -1.17
CA GLY A 105 -4.78 -17.57 -2.19
C GLY A 105 -3.26 -17.58 -2.31
N ASP A 106 -2.76 -17.71 -3.53
CA ASP A 106 -1.35 -17.51 -3.84
C ASP A 106 -1.01 -16.02 -3.75
N GLY A 107 0.12 -15.72 -3.13
CA GLY A 107 0.67 -14.37 -3.12
C GLY A 107 1.44 -14.06 -4.40
N TRP A 108 1.85 -12.82 -4.56
CA TRP A 108 2.65 -12.38 -5.71
C TRP A 108 3.78 -11.44 -5.29
N ASN A 109 4.68 -11.17 -6.20
CA ASN A 109 5.84 -10.31 -5.99
C ASN A 109 5.90 -9.21 -7.03
N GLU A 110 6.51 -8.08 -6.66
CA GLU A 110 6.65 -6.94 -7.55
C GLU A 110 7.98 -6.22 -7.37
N MET A 111 8.48 -5.70 -8.48
CA MET A 111 9.50 -4.66 -8.47
C MET A 111 8.82 -3.29 -8.56
N MET A 112 9.27 -2.35 -7.77
CA MET A 112 8.75 -0.98 -7.72
C MET A 112 9.79 0.02 -8.20
N MET A 113 9.32 1.00 -8.96
CA MET A 113 10.09 2.19 -9.34
C MET A 113 9.24 3.42 -9.08
N SER A 114 9.85 4.49 -8.59
CA SER A 114 9.14 5.75 -8.35
C SER A 114 10.00 6.95 -8.73
N VAL A 115 9.33 8.01 -9.10
CA VAL A 115 9.89 9.34 -9.19
C VAL A 115 8.93 10.32 -8.51
N SER A 116 9.48 11.12 -7.62
CA SER A 116 8.76 12.16 -6.89
C SER A 116 9.36 13.52 -7.21
N TYR A 117 8.50 14.53 -7.38
CA TYR A 117 8.90 15.91 -7.51
C TYR A 117 8.27 16.72 -6.39
N ASP A 118 9.09 17.38 -5.59
CA ASP A 118 8.64 18.18 -4.45
C ASP A 118 7.62 19.25 -4.88
N GLY A 119 6.49 19.28 -4.17
CA GLY A 119 5.37 20.18 -4.43
C GLY A 119 4.51 19.82 -5.65
N LEU A 120 4.84 18.79 -6.42
CA LEU A 120 4.01 18.34 -7.55
C LEU A 120 3.33 17.00 -7.28
N GLY A 121 4.06 16.00 -6.84
CA GLY A 121 3.54 14.66 -6.61
C GLY A 121 4.53 13.56 -6.99
N SER A 122 4.03 12.33 -7.05
CA SER A 122 4.83 11.15 -7.36
C SER A 122 4.16 10.27 -8.42
N LEU A 123 5.00 9.71 -9.30
CA LEU A 123 4.64 8.65 -10.23
C LEU A 123 5.31 7.36 -9.77
N ARG A 124 4.57 6.28 -9.74
CA ARG A 124 5.08 4.95 -9.37
C ARG A 124 4.67 3.93 -10.41
N TYR A 125 5.62 3.11 -10.81
CA TYR A 125 5.40 1.94 -11.63
C TYR A 125 5.75 0.69 -10.82
N ARG A 126 4.94 -0.34 -10.94
CA ARG A 126 5.16 -1.67 -10.36
C ARG A 126 5.15 -2.68 -11.49
N LYS A 127 6.22 -3.43 -11.57
CA LYS A 127 6.33 -4.58 -12.47
C LYS A 127 5.92 -5.82 -11.71
N GLY A 128 4.82 -6.43 -12.10
CA GLY A 128 4.43 -7.74 -11.60
C GLY A 128 5.47 -8.80 -11.96
N LEU A 129 5.72 -9.68 -11.02
CA LEU A 129 6.51 -10.90 -11.18
C LEU A 129 5.54 -12.06 -10.97
N ASP A 130 5.89 -13.25 -11.41
CA ASP A 130 5.08 -14.45 -11.17
C ASP A 130 3.60 -14.32 -11.68
N ASP A 131 3.44 -13.82 -12.92
CA ASP A 131 2.16 -13.61 -13.60
C ASP A 131 1.25 -12.52 -13.00
N ALA A 132 1.72 -11.71 -12.07
CA ALA A 132 1.00 -10.52 -11.62
C ALA A 132 1.10 -9.39 -12.66
N GLY A 133 -0.01 -8.72 -12.90
CA GLY A 133 -0.07 -7.60 -13.83
C GLY A 133 0.77 -6.39 -13.42
N ASP A 134 1.14 -5.60 -14.39
CA ASP A 134 1.86 -4.36 -14.17
C ASP A 134 0.90 -3.27 -13.69
N MET A 135 1.39 -2.34 -12.90
CA MET A 135 0.61 -1.22 -12.42
C MET A 135 1.39 0.08 -12.47
N TRP A 136 0.73 1.14 -12.86
CA TRP A 136 1.24 2.48 -12.63
C TRP A 136 0.28 3.30 -11.77
N SER A 137 0.80 4.25 -11.01
CA SER A 137 -0.03 5.16 -10.22
C SER A 137 0.62 6.53 -10.10
N PHE A 138 -0.22 7.55 -10.06
CA PHE A 138 0.16 8.93 -9.82
C PHE A 138 -0.55 9.44 -8.57
N SER A 139 0.15 10.21 -7.74
CA SER A 139 -0.43 10.88 -6.60
C SER A 139 0.09 12.31 -6.47
N THR A 140 -0.77 13.24 -6.07
CA THR A 140 -0.38 14.64 -5.90
C THR A 140 -1.15 15.32 -4.77
N GLY A 141 -0.44 16.15 -4.01
CA GLY A 141 -0.99 17.08 -3.03
C GLY A 141 -1.00 18.55 -3.52
N LEU A 142 -0.95 18.78 -4.85
CA LEU A 142 -0.95 20.12 -5.45
C LEU A 142 -2.16 20.96 -5.02
N LEU A 143 -3.29 20.33 -4.81
CA LEU A 143 -4.44 21.03 -4.26
C LEU A 143 -4.23 21.15 -2.76
N LYS A 144 -3.92 22.32 -2.27
CA LYS A 144 -3.66 22.65 -0.86
C LYS A 144 -4.65 22.00 0.14
N TYR A 145 -5.82 21.62 -0.34
CA TYR A 145 -6.94 21.15 0.49
C TYR A 145 -7.26 19.66 0.34
N VAL A 146 -6.79 19.01 -0.70
CA VAL A 146 -7.09 17.60 -1.01
C VAL A 146 -5.91 16.91 -1.68
N ASP A 147 -5.80 15.62 -1.46
CA ASP A 147 -4.87 14.72 -2.13
C ASP A 147 -5.62 13.98 -3.23
N LEU A 148 -5.02 13.89 -4.40
CA LEU A 148 -5.54 13.12 -5.53
C LEU A 148 -4.60 11.96 -5.80
N SER A 149 -5.18 10.81 -6.14
CA SER A 149 -4.43 9.69 -6.70
C SER A 149 -5.21 9.03 -7.82
N TYR A 150 -4.48 8.53 -8.79
CA TYR A 150 -4.98 7.70 -9.88
C TYR A 150 -4.03 6.52 -10.03
N GLY A 151 -4.56 5.38 -10.37
CA GLY A 151 -3.78 4.19 -10.71
C GLY A 151 -4.50 3.34 -11.73
N ASP A 152 -3.72 2.57 -12.45
CA ASP A 152 -4.16 1.66 -13.49
C ASP A 152 -3.35 0.38 -13.35
N TRP A 153 -4.02 -0.73 -13.26
CA TRP A 153 -3.45 -2.06 -13.07
C TRP A 153 -3.96 -3.00 -14.15
N ASP A 154 -3.05 -3.64 -14.86
CA ASP A 154 -3.38 -4.50 -16.01
C ASP A 154 -4.41 -5.58 -15.66
N ASP A 155 -4.34 -6.16 -14.45
CA ASP A 155 -5.21 -7.26 -14.02
C ASP A 155 -6.40 -6.80 -13.16
N GLY A 156 -6.53 -5.53 -12.87
CA GLY A 156 -7.52 -5.10 -11.88
C GLY A 156 -8.16 -3.74 -12.16
N GLY A 157 -7.97 -3.21 -13.36
CA GLY A 157 -8.61 -1.97 -13.75
C GLY A 157 -8.00 -0.71 -13.19
N SER A 158 -8.76 0.37 -13.23
CA SER A 158 -8.29 1.70 -12.83
C SER A 158 -9.05 2.26 -11.63
N TYR A 159 -8.41 3.16 -10.89
CA TYR A 159 -9.08 3.88 -9.82
C TYR A 159 -8.70 5.36 -9.80
N PHE A 160 -9.65 6.17 -9.37
CA PHE A 160 -9.44 7.56 -8.99
C PHE A 160 -9.82 7.75 -7.52
N GLN A 161 -8.96 8.44 -6.76
CA GLN A 161 -9.26 8.76 -5.37
C GLN A 161 -9.02 10.23 -5.10
N ILE A 162 -9.96 10.85 -4.40
CA ILE A 162 -9.80 12.17 -3.77
C ILE A 162 -9.93 12.01 -2.26
N SER A 163 -9.03 12.60 -1.49
CA SER A 163 -9.07 12.48 -0.04
C SER A 163 -8.51 13.70 0.66
N LYS A 164 -8.82 13.81 1.96
CA LYS A 164 -8.28 14.81 2.87
C LYS A 164 -8.01 14.18 4.22
N SER A 165 -6.86 14.53 4.80
CA SER A 165 -6.49 14.14 6.15
C SER A 165 -6.42 15.34 7.07
N TRP A 166 -6.75 15.13 8.34
CA TRP A 166 -6.63 16.11 9.43
C TRP A 166 -6.05 15.45 10.67
N ASP A 167 -5.13 16.15 11.34
CA ASP A 167 -4.66 15.72 12.64
C ASP A 167 -5.77 15.90 13.67
N MET A 168 -6.11 14.84 14.37
CA MET A 168 -7.17 14.81 15.36
C MET A 168 -6.88 13.76 16.43
N MET A 169 -7.05 14.11 17.72
CA MET A 169 -6.96 13.18 18.85
C MET A 169 -5.61 12.42 18.92
N GLY A 170 -4.51 13.08 18.53
CA GLY A 170 -3.18 12.46 18.52
C GLY A 170 -2.87 11.55 17.33
N GLY A 171 -3.82 11.35 16.44
CA GLY A 171 -3.68 10.61 15.20
C GLY A 171 -4.14 11.44 14.00
N SER A 172 -4.53 10.77 12.92
CA SER A 172 -5.02 11.40 11.69
C SER A 172 -6.35 10.77 11.27
N VAL A 173 -7.33 11.62 11.00
CA VAL A 173 -8.59 11.24 10.34
C VAL A 173 -8.45 11.50 8.86
N LYS A 174 -8.75 10.51 8.04
CA LYS A 174 -8.81 10.62 6.58
C LYS A 174 -10.25 10.39 6.10
N VAL A 175 -10.73 11.28 5.25
CA VAL A 175 -12.01 11.12 4.55
C VAL A 175 -11.72 11.19 3.06
N GLY A 176 -12.37 10.36 2.28
CA GLY A 176 -12.19 10.36 0.84
C GLY A 176 -13.32 9.72 0.09
N TYR A 177 -13.23 9.84 -1.20
CA TYR A 177 -14.06 9.18 -2.20
C TYR A 177 -13.13 8.44 -3.14
N ILE A 178 -13.51 7.25 -3.52
CA ILE A 178 -12.82 6.41 -4.48
C ILE A 178 -13.81 5.95 -5.53
N ASP A 179 -13.38 5.95 -6.76
CA ASP A 179 -14.10 5.46 -7.93
C ASP A 179 -13.19 4.44 -8.60
N HIS A 180 -13.69 3.26 -8.83
CA HIS A 180 -12.96 2.13 -9.39
C HIS A 180 -13.73 1.55 -10.58
N GLU A 181 -13.03 1.38 -11.69
CA GLU A 181 -13.50 0.72 -12.89
C GLU A 181 -12.68 -0.57 -13.10
N ASP A 182 -13.35 -1.70 -13.13
CA ASP A 182 -12.72 -2.99 -13.43
C ASP A 182 -12.54 -3.14 -14.94
N ASN A 183 -11.38 -3.60 -15.37
CA ASN A 183 -11.07 -3.81 -16.79
C ASN A 183 -11.17 -5.27 -17.20
N ASP A 184 -11.31 -6.21 -16.27
CA ASP A 184 -11.21 -7.63 -16.56
C ASP A 184 -12.38 -8.42 -15.98
N ASP A 185 -13.14 -9.06 -16.87
CA ASP A 185 -14.23 -9.97 -16.51
C ASP A 185 -13.73 -11.29 -15.85
N ASP A 186 -12.41 -11.56 -15.86
CA ASP A 186 -11.83 -12.86 -15.46
C ASP A 186 -11.18 -12.87 -14.05
N PHE A 187 -10.85 -11.71 -13.46
CA PHE A 187 -10.17 -11.65 -12.14
C PHE A 187 -11.15 -11.63 -10.97
N ALA A 188 -11.84 -12.71 -10.77
CA ALA A 188 -12.81 -12.98 -9.71
C ALA A 188 -14.17 -12.27 -9.87
N ASP A 189 -15.23 -13.05 -9.84
CA ASP A 189 -16.66 -12.66 -9.79
C ASP A 189 -17.05 -11.60 -8.70
N LYS A 190 -16.07 -10.91 -8.09
CA LYS A 190 -16.26 -9.99 -6.96
C LYS A 190 -15.71 -8.59 -7.15
N LEU A 191 -14.90 -8.34 -8.19
CA LEU A 191 -14.37 -7.00 -8.47
C LEU A 191 -15.29 -6.34 -9.47
N THR A 192 -16.35 -5.72 -8.99
CA THR A 192 -17.27 -4.93 -9.81
C THR A 192 -16.88 -3.46 -9.73
N ASP A 193 -17.27 -2.70 -10.75
CA ASP A 193 -17.24 -1.25 -10.70
C ASP A 193 -17.89 -0.76 -9.42
N PHE A 194 -17.24 0.10 -8.70
CA PHE A 194 -17.83 0.71 -7.50
C PHE A 194 -17.35 2.14 -7.31
N ASP A 195 -18.19 2.91 -6.67
CA ASP A 195 -17.85 4.22 -6.14
C ASP A 195 -18.23 4.27 -4.64
N ASN A 196 -17.34 4.77 -3.80
CA ASN A 196 -17.60 4.77 -2.37
C ASN A 196 -16.93 5.94 -1.63
N PHE A 197 -17.59 6.40 -0.57
CA PHE A 197 -16.99 7.29 0.43
C PHE A 197 -16.40 6.45 1.56
N PHE A 198 -15.21 6.83 2.00
CA PHE A 198 -14.58 6.17 3.12
C PHE A 198 -14.12 7.17 4.19
N VAL A 199 -14.07 6.69 5.42
CA VAL A 199 -13.46 7.39 6.54
C VAL A 199 -12.52 6.44 7.26
N GLY A 200 -11.35 6.95 7.62
CA GLY A 200 -10.38 6.19 8.39
C GLY A 200 -9.76 7.04 9.50
N TYR A 201 -9.30 6.38 10.53
CA TYR A 201 -8.49 6.96 11.58
C TYR A 201 -7.21 6.15 11.75
N SER A 202 -6.07 6.81 11.84
CA SER A 202 -4.80 6.17 12.09
C SER A 202 -4.03 6.88 13.20
N TYR A 203 -3.25 6.10 13.95
CA TYR A 203 -2.39 6.57 15.02
C TYR A 203 -0.95 6.10 14.75
N ASN A 204 0.01 7.00 14.91
CA ASN A 204 1.44 6.72 14.77
C ASN A 204 2.10 6.68 16.16
N PHE A 205 2.90 5.65 16.39
CA PHE A 205 3.68 5.44 17.60
C PHE A 205 5.14 5.79 17.39
#